data_ca926f358ff9a08dc60aa0c3b95cd8eb
#
_entry.id   ca926f358ff9a08dc60aa0c3b95cd8eb
#
_cell.length_a   1.000
_cell.length_b   1.000
_cell.length_c   1.000
_cell.angle_alpha   90.00
_cell.angle_beta   90.00
_cell.angle_gamma   90.00
#
_symmetry.space_group_name_H-M   'P 1'
#
loop_
_entity.id
_entity.type
_entity.pdbx_description
1 polymer ?
#
loop_
_entity_poly.entity_id
_entity_poly.type
_entity_poly.pdbx_seq_one_letter_code
_entity_poly.pdbx_strand_id
1 'polypeptide(L)' 'MSNIRKYYENKFREYPDVVDLLTFRQMMGEISDSFARLLIHEDRVQHIFVKPHYWIFKKSIIDYVLSEDYINRRLKVRV' A
#
# COMPACT_ATOMS: atom_id res chain seq x y z
N MET A 1 18.06 -12.28 10.12
CA MET A 1 16.82 -11.62 10.03
C MET A 1 16.62 -10.88 8.77
N SER A 2 15.40 -10.74 8.42
CA SER A 2 15.04 -10.15 7.17
C SER A 2 15.25 -8.64 7.19
N ASN A 3 15.89 -8.11 6.13
CA ASN A 3 16.02 -6.68 5.94
C ASN A 3 14.96 -6.12 5.00
N ILE A 4 13.94 -6.91 4.74
CA ILE A 4 12.97 -6.53 3.73
C ILE A 4 12.14 -5.33 4.17
N ARG A 5 11.83 -5.25 5.48
CA ARG A 5 11.12 -4.09 5.99
C ARG A 5 11.97 -2.82 5.83
N LYS A 6 13.25 -2.93 6.13
CA LYS A 6 14.15 -1.81 6.00
C LYS A 6 14.27 -1.36 4.54
N TYR A 7 14.24 -2.33 3.63
CA TYR A 7 14.23 -2.03 2.21
C TYR A 7 13.06 -1.14 1.84
N TYR A 8 11.86 -1.48 2.30
CA TYR A 8 10.68 -0.68 1.97
C TYR A 8 10.66 0.64 2.72
N GLU A 9 11.16 0.69 3.95
CA GLU A 9 11.29 1.94 4.67
C GLU A 9 12.20 2.90 3.91
N ASN A 10 13.29 2.41 3.36
CA ASN A 10 14.18 3.21 2.54
C ASN A 10 13.54 3.60 1.22
N LYS A 11 12.90 2.65 0.58
CA LYS A 11 12.28 2.88 -0.73
C LYS A 11 11.21 3.96 -0.65
N PHE A 12 10.47 3.98 0.44
CA PHE A 12 9.37 4.94 0.61
C PHE A 12 9.76 6.13 1.49
N ARG A 13 11.03 6.28 1.77
CA ARG A 13 11.51 7.27 2.72
C ARG A 13 11.06 8.68 2.40
N GLU A 14 11.02 9.04 1.12
CA GLU A 14 10.73 10.39 0.69
C GLU A 14 9.24 10.69 0.58
N TYR A 15 8.41 9.66 0.71
CA TYR A 15 6.97 9.88 0.74
C TYR A 15 6.56 10.34 2.13
N PRO A 16 5.54 11.21 2.23
CA PRO A 16 5.07 11.63 3.55
C PRO A 16 4.43 10.47 4.31
N ASP A 17 4.20 10.68 5.60
CA ASP A 17 3.64 9.63 6.46
C ASP A 17 2.22 9.27 6.06
N VAL A 18 1.50 10.19 5.44
CA VAL A 18 0.13 9.97 4.96
C VAL A 18 0.10 10.39 3.50
N VAL A 19 -0.44 9.52 2.64
CA VAL A 19 -0.46 9.75 1.21
C VAL A 19 -1.88 9.61 0.67
N ASP A 20 -2.13 10.26 -0.47
CA ASP A 20 -3.43 10.15 -1.13
C ASP A 20 -3.52 8.86 -1.95
N LEU A 21 -4.69 8.63 -2.54
CA LEU A 21 -4.94 7.40 -3.27
C LEU A 21 -4.00 7.24 -4.48
N LEU A 22 -3.78 8.32 -5.21
CA LEU A 22 -2.90 8.24 -6.39
C LEU A 22 -1.48 7.87 -5.98
N THR A 23 -0.96 8.48 -4.93
CA THR A 23 0.37 8.19 -4.44
C THR A 23 0.46 6.76 -3.92
N PHE A 24 -0.58 6.30 -3.22
CA PHE A 24 -0.64 4.91 -2.76
C PHE A 24 -0.53 3.95 -3.95
N ARG A 25 -1.26 4.23 -5.02
CA ARG A 25 -1.19 3.39 -6.22
C ARG A 25 0.22 3.34 -6.79
N GLN A 26 0.88 4.48 -6.84
CA GLN A 26 2.25 4.58 -7.34
C GLN A 26 3.23 3.80 -6.47
N MET A 27 3.08 3.92 -5.16
CA MET A 27 3.95 3.21 -4.22
C MET A 27 3.81 1.70 -4.37
N MET A 28 2.62 1.24 -4.75
CA MET A 28 2.35 -0.19 -4.91
C MET A 28 2.71 -0.72 -6.29
N GLY A 29 3.43 0.08 -7.09
CA GLY A 29 3.83 -0.36 -8.43
C GLY A 29 2.78 -0.07 -9.47
N GLU A 30 2.05 1.02 -9.28
CA GLU A 30 1.04 1.50 -10.23
C GLU A 30 -0.14 0.55 -10.36
N ILE A 31 -0.64 0.09 -9.22
CA ILE A 31 -1.85 -0.72 -9.22
C ILE A 31 -3.03 0.13 -9.71
N SER A 32 -4.06 -0.55 -10.19
CA SER A 32 -5.24 0.13 -10.72
C SER A 32 -6.00 0.84 -9.59
N ASP A 33 -6.81 1.82 -9.99
CA ASP A 33 -7.66 2.52 -9.04
C ASP A 33 -8.62 1.56 -8.35
N SER A 34 -9.21 0.64 -9.10
CA SER A 34 -10.16 -0.29 -8.52
C SER A 34 -9.49 -1.25 -7.54
N PHE A 35 -8.27 -1.69 -7.82
CA PHE A 35 -7.57 -2.57 -6.89
C PHE A 35 -7.19 -1.81 -5.62
N ALA A 36 -6.75 -0.55 -5.75
CA ALA A 36 -6.43 0.27 -4.58
C ALA A 36 -7.66 0.46 -3.70
N ARG A 37 -8.82 0.74 -4.31
CA ARG A 37 -10.05 0.90 -3.55
C ARG A 37 -10.50 -0.41 -2.92
N LEU A 38 -10.25 -1.52 -3.58
CA LEU A 38 -10.56 -2.82 -3.01
C LEU A 38 -9.76 -3.06 -1.72
N LEU A 39 -8.48 -2.74 -1.73
CA LEU A 39 -7.65 -2.91 -0.54
C LEU A 39 -8.16 -2.05 0.61
N ILE A 40 -8.60 -0.84 0.31
CA ILE A 40 -9.18 0.04 1.32
C ILE A 40 -10.47 -0.55 1.87
N HIS A 41 -11.35 -1.02 0.98
CA HIS A 41 -12.64 -1.59 1.40
C HIS A 41 -12.47 -2.86 2.21
N GLU A 42 -11.43 -3.63 1.95
CA GLU A 42 -11.13 -4.83 2.72
C GLU A 42 -10.36 -4.53 3.99
N ASP A 43 -10.09 -3.27 4.27
CA ASP A 43 -9.34 -2.86 5.45
C ASP A 43 -7.93 -3.42 5.48
N ARG A 44 -7.32 -3.60 4.31
CA ARG A 44 -5.96 -4.12 4.23
C ARG A 44 -4.92 -3.08 4.59
N VAL A 45 -5.25 -1.80 4.42
CA VAL A 45 -4.36 -0.70 4.75
C VAL A 45 -5.10 0.29 5.63
N GLN A 46 -4.42 0.81 6.64
CA GLN A 46 -5.00 1.80 7.53
C GLN A 46 -5.17 3.12 6.78
N HIS A 47 -6.36 3.68 6.89
CA HIS A 47 -6.71 4.87 6.11
C HIS A 47 -7.74 5.70 6.84
N ILE A 48 -7.90 6.94 6.37
CA ILE A 48 -9.01 7.81 6.76
C ILE A 48 -9.63 8.38 5.50
N PHE A 49 -10.90 8.69 5.58
CA PHE A 49 -11.61 9.30 4.47
C PHE A 49 -12.01 10.72 4.86
N VAL A 50 -11.43 11.70 4.18
CA VAL A 50 -11.82 13.10 4.34
C VAL A 50 -12.36 13.51 2.98
N LYS A 51 -13.68 13.53 2.89
CA LYS A 51 -14.39 13.71 1.63
C LYS A 51 -13.79 14.84 0.83
N PRO A 52 -13.49 14.62 -0.45
CA PRO A 52 -13.74 13.40 -1.22
C PRO A 52 -12.53 12.48 -1.36
N HIS A 53 -11.55 12.57 -0.47
CA HIS A 53 -10.26 11.90 -0.65
C HIS A 53 -10.00 10.89 0.44
N TYR A 54 -9.37 9.76 0.04
CA TYR A 54 -8.79 8.81 0.96
C TYR A 54 -7.37 9.23 1.28
N TRP A 55 -6.97 9.01 2.54
CA TRP A 55 -5.62 9.23 3.01
C TRP A 55 -5.13 7.95 3.64
N ILE A 56 -4.01 7.42 3.16
CA ILE A 56 -3.50 6.12 3.57
C ILE A 56 -2.18 6.31 4.31
N PHE A 57 -1.99 5.58 5.39
CA PHE A 57 -0.80 5.72 6.21
C PHE A 57 0.35 4.92 5.62
N LYS A 58 1.49 5.58 5.41
CA LYS A 58 2.66 4.95 4.80
C LYS A 58 3.10 3.72 5.59
N LYS A 59 3.08 3.81 6.91
CA LYS A 59 3.47 2.68 7.74
C LYS A 59 2.61 1.45 7.46
N SER A 60 1.33 1.67 7.26
CA SER A 60 0.41 0.58 6.94
C SER A 60 0.66 0.02 5.56
N ILE A 61 1.06 0.85 4.62
CA ILE A 61 1.42 0.37 3.28
C ILE A 61 2.62 -0.57 3.37
N ILE A 62 3.62 -0.19 4.16
CA ILE A 62 4.79 -1.04 4.37
C ILE A 62 4.37 -2.37 5.01
N ASP A 63 3.52 -2.31 6.02
CA ASP A 63 3.02 -3.52 6.66
C ASP A 63 2.31 -4.42 5.64
N TYR A 64 1.54 -3.82 4.75
CA TYR A 64 0.77 -4.60 3.78
C TYR A 64 1.69 -5.29 2.77
N VAL A 65 2.70 -4.58 2.24
CA VAL A 65 3.58 -5.21 1.25
C VAL A 65 4.41 -6.33 1.85
N LEU A 66 4.49 -6.42 3.17
CA LEU A 66 5.17 -7.50 3.86
C LEU A 66 4.20 -8.62 4.25
N SER A 67 2.92 -8.48 3.95
CA SER A 67 1.92 -9.44 4.39
C SER A 67 1.76 -10.58 3.41
N GLU A 68 1.22 -11.69 3.91
CA GLU A 68 0.91 -12.84 3.06
C GLU A 68 -0.14 -12.52 2.03
N ASP A 69 -1.09 -11.66 2.38
CA ASP A 69 -2.14 -11.30 1.44
C ASP A 69 -1.56 -10.65 0.19
N TYR A 70 -0.60 -9.75 0.37
CA TYR A 70 0.04 -9.11 -0.76
C TYR A 70 0.78 -10.12 -1.63
N ILE A 71 1.53 -11.00 -0.99
CA ILE A 71 2.30 -12.01 -1.71
C ILE A 71 1.37 -12.93 -2.50
N ASN A 72 0.28 -13.37 -1.87
CA ASN A 72 -0.65 -14.26 -2.52
C ASN A 72 -1.35 -13.61 -3.70
N ARG A 73 -1.75 -12.36 -3.57
CA ARG A 73 -2.40 -11.64 -4.68
C ARG A 73 -1.42 -11.41 -5.82
N ARG A 74 -0.18 -11.11 -5.48
CA ARG A 74 0.84 -10.88 -6.48
C ARG A 74 1.12 -12.14 -7.29
N LEU A 75 1.15 -13.29 -6.62
CA LEU A 75 1.35 -14.55 -7.31
C LEU A 75 0.19 -14.86 -8.27
N LYS A 76 -1.02 -14.57 -7.84
CA LYS A 76 -2.19 -14.78 -8.70
C LYS A 76 -2.14 -13.91 -9.93
N VAL A 77 -1.74 -12.66 -9.77
CA VAL A 77 -1.70 -11.72 -10.87
C VAL A 77 -0.66 -12.12 -11.90
N ARG A 78 0.38 -12.81 -11.48
CA ARG A 78 1.46 -13.19 -12.37
C ARG A 78 1.11 -14.36 -13.28
N VAL A 79 0.05 -15.05 -12.97
CA VAL A 79 -0.41 -16.12 -13.81
C VAL A 79 -1.11 -15.56 -15.05
#